data_7ff7733e3c68e26699bf3f17fd470a9d
#
_entry.id   7ff7733e3c68e26699bf3f17fd470a9d
#
_cell.length_a   1.000
_cell.length_b   1.000
_cell.length_c   1.000
_cell.angle_alpha   90.00
_cell.angle_beta   90.00
_cell.angle_gamma   90.00
#
_symmetry.space_group_name_H-M   'P 1'
#
loop_
_entity.id
_entity.type
_entity.pdbx_description
1 polymer ?
#
loop_
_entity_poly.entity_id
_entity_poly.type
_entity_poly.pdbx_seq_one_letter_code
_entity_poly.pdbx_strand_id
1 'polypeptide(L)'
;MSIRRNALSMAVVAATLAWAGPAAAQFYLNPPKFAAGPVTGAEPGIMLPLTGATPEEQRAALLWNLRSGLNVAALNCQFEPTLLTLPNYNAILNNHRAELAASFETLSKYFKRTNKTARAGQTQLDQYGTRTYQSFTPVGAQRTFCSVASDIAHDAIWAPRGALTNVAINRMRELRGSLIYTREPLVYNPWLAPGQTSVPVPNLDDRCWDKKGAWRKRCDPKR
;
A
#
# COMPACT_ATOMS: atom_id res chain seq x y z
N MET A 1 -48.12 -39.70 -6.57
CA MET A 1 -46.91 -39.52 -7.44
C MET A 1 -46.17 -38.18 -7.24
N SER A 2 -46.66 -37.21 -6.45
CA SER A 2 -46.04 -35.87 -6.29
C SER A 2 -44.92 -35.81 -5.20
N ILE A 3 -44.98 -36.59 -4.15
CA ILE A 3 -44.05 -36.56 -3.02
C ILE A 3 -42.61 -37.00 -3.42
N ARG A 4 -42.47 -37.98 -4.32
CA ARG A 4 -41.14 -38.42 -4.80
C ARG A 4 -40.44 -37.40 -5.68
N ARG A 5 -41.15 -36.58 -6.44
CA ARG A 5 -40.59 -35.49 -7.29
C ARG A 5 -40.03 -34.35 -6.44
N ASN A 6 -40.72 -33.98 -5.36
CA ASN A 6 -40.27 -32.91 -4.46
C ASN A 6 -39.04 -33.35 -3.62
N ALA A 7 -38.94 -34.61 -3.25
CA ALA A 7 -37.77 -35.14 -2.53
C ALA A 7 -36.49 -35.17 -3.41
N LEU A 8 -36.62 -35.49 -4.70
CA LEU A 8 -35.52 -35.46 -5.66
C LEU A 8 -35.05 -34.02 -5.92
N SER A 9 -35.98 -33.07 -6.03
CA SER A 9 -35.60 -31.64 -6.23
C SER A 9 -34.87 -31.05 -5.02
N MET A 10 -35.29 -31.41 -3.79
CA MET A 10 -34.58 -30.97 -2.58
C MET A 10 -33.19 -31.63 -2.44
N ALA A 11 -33.01 -32.86 -2.86
CA ALA A 11 -31.71 -33.53 -2.81
C ALA A 11 -30.69 -32.92 -3.79
N VAL A 12 -31.15 -32.49 -4.98
CA VAL A 12 -30.28 -31.83 -5.97
C VAL A 12 -29.84 -30.43 -5.48
N VAL A 13 -30.73 -29.65 -4.86
CA VAL A 13 -30.39 -28.35 -4.28
C VAL A 13 -29.41 -28.47 -3.11
N ALA A 14 -29.59 -29.48 -2.25
CA ALA A 14 -28.67 -29.74 -1.14
C ALA A 14 -27.28 -30.18 -1.62
N ALA A 15 -27.20 -30.96 -2.70
CA ALA A 15 -25.92 -31.41 -3.27
C ALA A 15 -25.14 -30.27 -3.93
N THR A 16 -25.81 -29.27 -4.54
CA THR A 16 -25.12 -28.12 -5.13
C THR A 16 -24.59 -27.14 -4.09
N LEU A 17 -25.23 -27.04 -2.92
CA LEU A 17 -24.73 -26.23 -1.79
C LEU A 17 -23.51 -26.87 -1.10
N ALA A 18 -23.37 -28.19 -1.11
CA ALA A 18 -22.23 -28.88 -0.52
C ALA A 18 -20.93 -28.74 -1.35
N TRP A 19 -21.02 -28.28 -2.59
CA TRP A 19 -19.86 -28.04 -3.47
C TRP A 19 -19.44 -26.58 -3.55
N ALA A 20 -20.13 -25.69 -2.85
CA ALA A 20 -19.62 -24.35 -2.61
C ALA A 20 -18.42 -24.46 -1.65
N GLY A 21 -17.24 -24.72 -2.19
CA GLY A 21 -16.00 -24.64 -1.44
C GLY A 21 -15.92 -23.29 -0.72
N PRO A 22 -15.27 -23.22 0.45
CA PRO A 22 -15.08 -21.95 1.13
C PRO A 22 -14.44 -20.97 0.15
N ALA A 23 -15.13 -19.87 -0.17
CA ALA A 23 -14.54 -18.79 -0.93
C ALA A 23 -13.30 -18.35 -0.15
N ALA A 24 -12.11 -18.62 -0.72
CA ALA A 24 -10.85 -18.29 -0.09
C ALA A 24 -10.66 -16.75 -0.12
N ALA A 25 -11.41 -16.05 0.71
CA ALA A 25 -11.14 -14.65 1.08
C ALA A 25 -9.92 -14.58 2.02
N GLN A 26 -8.90 -15.42 1.77
CA GLN A 26 -7.74 -15.57 2.65
C GLN A 26 -6.62 -14.58 2.35
N PHE A 27 -6.87 -13.58 1.50
CA PHE A 27 -5.83 -12.66 1.05
C PHE A 27 -5.22 -11.83 2.19
N TYR A 28 -5.96 -11.64 3.31
CA TYR A 28 -5.58 -10.75 4.42
C TYR A 28 -5.64 -11.41 5.80
N LEU A 29 -5.69 -12.73 5.88
CA LEU A 29 -6.01 -13.42 7.12
C LEU A 29 -4.98 -13.27 8.25
N ASN A 30 -3.75 -12.86 7.98
CA ASN A 30 -2.77 -12.51 9.02
C ASN A 30 -1.65 -11.64 8.45
N PRO A 31 -1.81 -10.32 8.31
CA PRO A 31 -0.68 -9.46 8.04
C PRO A 31 0.35 -9.62 9.17
N PRO A 32 1.65 -9.66 8.87
CA PRO A 32 2.66 -9.68 9.92
C PRO A 32 2.47 -8.45 10.82
N LYS A 33 2.53 -8.66 12.12
CA LYS A 33 2.46 -7.57 13.09
C LYS A 33 3.76 -6.79 13.05
N PHE A 34 3.70 -5.54 12.61
CA PHE A 34 4.85 -4.64 12.64
C PHE A 34 4.96 -3.94 13.99
N ALA A 35 6.18 -3.54 14.35
CA ALA A 35 6.39 -2.77 15.55
C ALA A 35 5.57 -1.47 15.49
N ALA A 36 4.67 -1.32 16.44
CA ALA A 36 3.90 -0.09 16.66
C ALA A 36 4.56 0.75 17.74
N GLY A 37 4.10 1.98 17.92
CA GLY A 37 4.52 2.85 19.00
C GLY A 37 4.84 4.26 18.53
N PRO A 38 4.81 5.21 19.46
CA PRO A 38 4.92 6.62 19.15
C PRO A 38 6.30 6.94 18.55
N VAL A 39 6.30 7.88 17.61
CA VAL A 39 7.50 8.43 16.97
C VAL A 39 7.43 9.95 16.99
N THR A 40 8.59 10.59 17.03
CA THR A 40 8.74 12.06 16.94
C THR A 40 8.96 12.54 15.53
N GLY A 41 9.38 11.63 14.63
CA GLY A 41 9.82 11.93 13.28
C GLY A 41 11.34 12.12 13.15
N ALA A 42 12.06 12.20 14.27
CA ALA A 42 13.53 12.31 14.26
C ALA A 42 14.23 10.96 14.16
N GLU A 43 13.51 9.86 14.37
CA GLU A 43 14.07 8.51 14.37
C GLU A 43 14.47 8.08 12.96
N PRO A 44 15.61 7.36 12.83
CA PRO A 44 16.05 6.83 11.53
C PRO A 44 14.99 5.94 10.88
N GLY A 45 14.77 6.10 9.58
CA GLY A 45 13.84 5.28 8.81
C GLY A 45 12.35 5.67 8.91
N ILE A 46 11.99 6.64 9.77
CA ILE A 46 10.59 7.11 9.89
C ILE A 46 10.26 8.12 8.78
N MET A 47 11.10 9.13 8.62
CA MET A 47 10.96 10.11 7.54
C MET A 47 12.32 10.64 7.09
N LEU A 48 12.35 11.42 6.03
CA LEU A 48 13.56 12.13 5.61
C LEU A 48 13.97 13.14 6.69
N PRO A 49 15.25 13.22 7.07
CA PRO A 49 15.68 14.08 8.15
C PRO A 49 15.49 15.57 7.80
N LEU A 50 15.01 16.33 8.78
CA LEU A 50 14.86 17.78 8.71
C LEU A 50 15.85 18.44 9.68
N THR A 51 16.98 18.91 9.15
CA THR A 51 18.07 19.48 9.96
C THR A 51 17.63 20.78 10.63
N GLY A 52 17.74 20.86 11.96
CA GLY A 52 17.37 22.05 12.72
C GLY A 52 15.85 22.33 12.75
N ALA A 53 15.04 21.29 12.51
CA ALA A 53 13.59 21.41 12.66
C ALA A 53 13.16 21.42 14.12
N THR A 54 12.20 22.27 14.44
CA THR A 54 11.54 22.29 15.73
C THR A 54 10.64 21.05 15.92
N PRO A 55 10.24 20.69 17.15
CA PRO A 55 9.28 19.61 17.38
C PRO A 55 7.94 19.81 16.65
N GLU A 56 7.51 21.05 16.45
CA GLU A 56 6.29 21.37 15.70
C GLU A 56 6.49 21.07 14.21
N GLU A 57 7.63 21.51 13.63
CA GLU A 57 7.98 21.24 12.24
C GLU A 57 8.15 19.72 11.98
N GLN A 58 8.70 18.99 12.95
CA GLN A 58 8.81 17.53 12.86
C GLN A 58 7.43 16.86 12.87
N ARG A 59 6.52 17.29 13.75
CA ARG A 59 5.13 16.78 13.76
C ARG A 59 4.39 17.08 12.46
N ALA A 60 4.55 18.29 11.93
CA ALA A 60 3.99 18.66 10.64
C ALA A 60 4.52 17.79 9.50
N ALA A 61 5.83 17.53 9.48
CA ALA A 61 6.44 16.63 8.52
C ALA A 61 5.95 15.20 8.67
N LEU A 62 5.79 14.71 9.89
CA LEU A 62 5.29 13.37 10.16
C LEU A 62 3.86 13.17 9.64
N LEU A 63 2.99 14.16 9.89
CA LEU A 63 1.63 14.16 9.35
C LEU A 63 1.64 14.18 7.81
N TRP A 64 2.50 15.01 7.20
CA TRP A 64 2.65 15.07 5.75
C TRP A 64 3.16 13.75 5.17
N ASN A 65 4.07 13.07 5.87
CA ASN A 65 4.53 11.73 5.50
C ASN A 65 3.42 10.70 5.58
N LEU A 66 2.59 10.71 6.64
CA LEU A 66 1.41 9.82 6.73
C LEU A 66 0.48 10.04 5.53
N ARG A 67 0.11 11.29 5.27
CA ARG A 67 -0.73 11.65 4.11
C ARG A 67 -0.12 11.13 2.81
N SER A 68 1.20 11.26 2.62
CA SER A 68 1.89 10.81 1.41
C SER A 68 1.88 9.28 1.29
N GLY A 69 2.11 8.56 2.37
CA GLY A 69 2.03 7.09 2.40
C GLY A 69 0.64 6.57 2.08
N LEU A 70 -0.41 7.18 2.66
CA LEU A 70 -1.80 6.82 2.37
C LEU A 70 -2.21 7.20 0.94
N ASN A 71 -1.64 8.26 0.36
CA ASN A 71 -1.84 8.59 -1.05
C ASN A 71 -1.24 7.52 -1.97
N VAL A 72 -0.02 7.08 -1.68
CA VAL A 72 0.62 5.99 -2.43
C VAL A 72 -0.22 4.71 -2.33
N ALA A 73 -0.74 4.39 -1.14
CA ALA A 73 -1.64 3.25 -0.96
C ALA A 73 -2.94 3.41 -1.78
N ALA A 74 -3.55 4.59 -1.78
CA ALA A 74 -4.75 4.88 -2.55
C ALA A 74 -4.56 4.65 -4.06
N LEU A 75 -3.35 4.85 -4.58
CA LEU A 75 -3.01 4.65 -5.99
C LEU A 75 -2.59 3.20 -6.30
N ASN A 76 -1.83 2.56 -5.42
CA ASN A 76 -1.20 1.26 -5.70
C ASN A 76 -1.99 0.05 -5.21
N CYS A 77 -2.99 0.23 -4.32
CA CYS A 77 -3.72 -0.87 -3.69
C CYS A 77 -5.09 -1.14 -4.34
N GLN A 78 -5.32 -0.67 -5.55
CA GLN A 78 -6.61 -0.80 -6.28
C GLN A 78 -6.88 -2.23 -6.78
N PHE A 79 -5.89 -3.10 -6.76
CA PHE A 79 -6.04 -4.50 -7.14
C PHE A 79 -6.96 -5.27 -6.16
N GLU A 80 -7.22 -4.71 -4.98
CA GLU A 80 -8.10 -5.27 -3.95
C GLU A 80 -9.06 -4.19 -3.41
N PRO A 81 -10.25 -4.06 -4.02
CA PRO A 81 -11.21 -3.01 -3.66
C PRO A 81 -11.71 -3.07 -2.21
N THR A 82 -11.68 -4.24 -1.57
CA THR A 82 -12.14 -4.42 -0.18
C THR A 82 -11.27 -3.69 0.84
N LEU A 83 -10.05 -3.31 0.47
CA LEU A 83 -9.17 -2.48 1.30
C LEU A 83 -9.65 -1.04 1.45
N LEU A 84 -10.54 -0.58 0.58
CA LEU A 84 -11.11 0.77 0.60
C LEU A 84 -10.07 1.90 0.67
N THR A 85 -8.84 1.67 0.18
CA THR A 85 -7.72 2.63 0.33
C THR A 85 -8.02 3.97 -0.34
N LEU A 86 -8.60 3.99 -1.53
CA LEU A 86 -8.94 5.23 -2.23
C LEU A 86 -10.12 5.97 -1.57
N PRO A 87 -11.29 5.35 -1.29
CA PRO A 87 -12.39 6.06 -0.64
C PRO A 87 -12.00 6.56 0.76
N ASN A 88 -11.25 5.78 1.53
CA ASN A 88 -10.76 6.18 2.85
C ASN A 88 -9.80 7.37 2.76
N TYR A 89 -8.86 7.37 1.82
CA TYR A 89 -7.97 8.50 1.60
C TYR A 89 -8.74 9.79 1.24
N ASN A 90 -9.74 9.70 0.36
CA ASN A 90 -10.58 10.84 0.01
C ASN A 90 -11.37 11.36 1.23
N ALA A 91 -11.88 10.48 2.07
CA ALA A 91 -12.55 10.86 3.31
C ALA A 91 -11.59 11.57 4.28
N ILE A 92 -10.35 11.08 4.43
CA ILE A 92 -9.31 11.73 5.25
C ILE A 92 -9.01 13.15 4.76
N LEU A 93 -8.84 13.32 3.44
CA LEU A 93 -8.61 14.65 2.86
C LEU A 93 -9.72 15.65 3.17
N ASN A 94 -10.98 15.18 3.19
CA ASN A 94 -12.13 16.02 3.51
C ASN A 94 -12.24 16.30 5.01
N ASN A 95 -12.11 15.27 5.84
CA ASN A 95 -12.30 15.37 7.30
C ASN A 95 -11.19 16.18 7.98
N HIS A 96 -9.95 16.05 7.51
CA HIS A 96 -8.76 16.65 8.13
C HIS A 96 -8.14 17.77 7.28
N ARG A 97 -8.91 18.37 6.39
CA ARG A 97 -8.43 19.42 5.44
C ARG A 97 -7.65 20.53 6.12
N ALA A 98 -8.18 21.08 7.23
CA ALA A 98 -7.54 22.20 7.93
C ALA A 98 -6.20 21.78 8.55
N GLU A 99 -6.12 20.61 9.17
CA GLU A 99 -4.91 20.07 9.80
C GLU A 99 -3.83 19.78 8.75
N LEU A 100 -4.22 19.18 7.61
CA LEU A 100 -3.32 18.92 6.49
C LEU A 100 -2.79 20.23 5.87
N ALA A 101 -3.64 21.25 5.72
CA ALA A 101 -3.22 22.55 5.21
C ALA A 101 -2.24 23.24 6.17
N ALA A 102 -2.50 23.23 7.46
CA ALA A 102 -1.61 23.79 8.49
C ALA A 102 -0.25 23.07 8.52
N SER A 103 -0.26 21.74 8.39
CA SER A 103 0.95 20.92 8.29
C SER A 103 1.81 21.33 7.08
N PHE A 104 1.20 21.46 5.91
CA PHE A 104 1.91 21.88 4.70
C PHE A 104 2.45 23.31 4.83
N GLU A 105 1.70 24.24 5.41
CA GLU A 105 2.14 25.60 5.66
C GLU A 105 3.35 25.64 6.61
N THR A 106 3.33 24.86 7.69
CA THR A 106 4.45 24.74 8.63
C THR A 106 5.70 24.22 7.93
N LEU A 107 5.58 23.19 7.09
CA LEU A 107 6.69 22.68 6.26
C LEU A 107 7.21 23.74 5.28
N SER A 108 6.31 24.47 4.62
CA SER A 108 6.69 25.53 3.70
C SER A 108 7.49 26.65 4.41
N LYS A 109 7.07 27.02 5.63
CA LYS A 109 7.80 27.98 6.48
C LYS A 109 9.18 27.46 6.88
N TYR A 110 9.27 26.17 7.27
CA TYR A 110 10.54 25.53 7.58
C TYR A 110 11.52 25.61 6.40
N PHE A 111 11.13 25.22 5.20
CA PHE A 111 12.01 25.24 4.04
C PHE A 111 12.37 26.67 3.61
N LYS A 112 11.46 27.64 3.76
CA LYS A 112 11.80 29.06 3.53
C LYS A 112 12.79 29.59 4.56
N ARG A 113 12.66 29.22 5.83
CA ARG A 113 13.54 29.65 6.92
C ARG A 113 14.95 29.07 6.81
N THR A 114 15.07 27.83 6.36
CA THR A 114 16.35 27.09 6.32
C THR A 114 17.14 27.31 5.03
N ASN A 115 16.58 28.04 4.05
CA ASN A 115 17.23 28.31 2.77
C ASN A 115 17.47 29.81 2.56
N LYS A 116 18.51 30.12 1.77
CA LYS A 116 18.96 31.53 1.54
C LYS A 116 17.91 32.37 0.82
N THR A 117 17.09 31.77 -0.02
CA THR A 117 16.05 32.46 -0.81
C THR A 117 14.73 31.70 -0.76
N ALA A 118 13.62 32.41 -0.91
CA ALA A 118 12.29 31.82 -0.97
C ALA A 118 12.16 30.77 -2.12
N ARG A 119 12.80 31.06 -3.27
CA ARG A 119 12.83 30.16 -4.43
C ARG A 119 13.59 28.85 -4.11
N ALA A 120 14.75 28.96 -3.46
CA ALA A 120 15.50 27.77 -3.03
C ALA A 120 14.71 26.95 -2.01
N GLY A 121 14.03 27.61 -1.06
CA GLY A 121 13.14 26.96 -0.12
C GLY A 121 12.01 26.20 -0.81
N GLN A 122 11.35 26.79 -1.79
CA GLN A 122 10.31 26.12 -2.58
C GLN A 122 10.87 24.88 -3.30
N THR A 123 12.02 25.03 -3.97
CA THR A 123 12.67 23.89 -4.66
C THR A 123 12.99 22.75 -3.70
N GLN A 124 13.47 23.05 -2.48
CA GLN A 124 13.77 22.05 -1.47
C GLN A 124 12.49 21.38 -0.92
N LEU A 125 11.41 22.12 -0.74
CA LEU A 125 10.11 21.56 -0.36
C LEU A 125 9.59 20.58 -1.43
N ASP A 126 9.68 20.95 -2.71
CA ASP A 126 9.24 20.10 -3.83
C ASP A 126 10.08 18.82 -3.92
N GLN A 127 11.41 18.94 -3.75
CA GLN A 127 12.31 17.78 -3.69
C GLN A 127 12.02 16.89 -2.48
N TYR A 128 11.76 17.47 -1.32
CA TYR A 128 11.35 16.74 -0.13
C TYR A 128 10.07 15.97 -0.38
N GLY A 129 9.06 16.61 -0.97
CA GLY A 129 7.80 15.96 -1.34
C GLY A 129 8.02 14.77 -2.28
N THR A 130 8.77 14.96 -3.37
CA THR A 130 9.08 13.90 -4.34
C THR A 130 9.77 12.70 -3.67
N ARG A 131 10.83 12.95 -2.88
CA ARG A 131 11.54 11.89 -2.15
C ARG A 131 10.65 11.19 -1.12
N THR A 132 9.75 11.94 -0.47
CA THR A 132 8.78 11.36 0.47
C THR A 132 7.86 10.37 -0.24
N TYR A 133 7.28 10.74 -1.39
CA TYR A 133 6.46 9.80 -2.17
C TYR A 133 7.23 8.58 -2.64
N GLN A 134 8.44 8.77 -3.16
CA GLN A 134 9.32 7.68 -3.60
C GLN A 134 9.67 6.72 -2.45
N SER A 135 9.82 7.24 -1.23
CA SER A 135 10.14 6.42 -0.05
C SER A 135 9.01 5.48 0.40
N PHE A 136 7.81 5.64 -0.15
CA PHE A 136 6.67 4.76 0.09
C PHE A 136 6.39 3.78 -1.05
N THR A 137 7.28 3.67 -2.05
CA THR A 137 7.09 2.72 -3.15
C THR A 137 7.29 1.28 -2.65
N PRO A 138 6.23 0.44 -2.60
CA PRO A 138 6.27 -0.86 -1.93
C PRO A 138 6.80 -1.97 -2.85
N VAL A 139 8.00 -1.80 -3.41
CA VAL A 139 8.59 -2.81 -4.30
C VAL A 139 8.81 -4.11 -3.53
N GLY A 140 8.09 -5.17 -3.89
CA GLY A 140 8.18 -6.48 -3.26
C GLY A 140 7.43 -6.64 -1.93
N ALA A 141 6.81 -5.58 -1.40
CA ALA A 141 6.01 -5.61 -0.16
C ALA A 141 4.58 -5.05 -0.36
N GLN A 142 4.08 -5.06 -1.58
CA GLN A 142 2.83 -4.36 -1.93
C GLN A 142 1.63 -4.83 -1.11
N ARG A 143 1.44 -6.14 -0.93
CA ARG A 143 0.30 -6.68 -0.19
C ARG A 143 0.33 -6.26 1.28
N THR A 144 1.48 -6.42 1.91
CA THR A 144 1.68 -6.08 3.31
C THR A 144 1.49 -4.59 3.55
N PHE A 145 2.08 -3.76 2.69
CA PHE A 145 1.89 -2.31 2.72
C PHE A 145 0.43 -1.91 2.56
N CYS A 146 -0.28 -2.50 1.58
CA CYS A 146 -1.68 -2.17 1.32
C CYS A 146 -2.60 -2.56 2.49
N SER A 147 -2.37 -3.71 3.13
CA SER A 147 -3.12 -4.13 4.31
C SER A 147 -2.92 -3.16 5.46
N VAL A 148 -1.67 -2.86 5.82
CA VAL A 148 -1.36 -1.93 6.93
C VAL A 148 -1.86 -0.52 6.62
N ALA A 149 -1.69 -0.04 5.40
CA ALA A 149 -2.18 1.28 5.01
C ALA A 149 -3.71 1.38 5.06
N SER A 150 -4.44 0.29 4.71
CA SER A 150 -5.90 0.20 4.86
C SER A 150 -6.32 0.34 6.32
N ASP A 151 -5.69 -0.40 7.22
CA ASP A 151 -5.98 -0.35 8.66
C ASP A 151 -5.72 1.04 9.24
N ILE A 152 -4.59 1.64 8.88
CA ILE A 152 -4.24 3.00 9.32
C ILE A 152 -5.21 4.03 8.74
N ALA A 153 -5.62 3.89 7.48
CA ALA A 153 -6.60 4.78 6.87
C ALA A 153 -7.97 4.65 7.55
N HIS A 154 -8.37 3.44 7.95
CA HIS A 154 -9.56 3.23 8.76
C HIS A 154 -9.48 3.98 10.10
N ASP A 155 -8.39 3.84 10.86
CA ASP A 155 -8.19 4.57 12.11
C ASP A 155 -8.23 6.10 11.89
N ALA A 156 -7.64 6.57 10.79
CA ALA A 156 -7.58 7.98 10.43
C ALA A 156 -8.96 8.59 10.14
N ILE A 157 -9.88 7.83 9.54
CA ILE A 157 -11.26 8.31 9.28
C ILE A 157 -12.01 8.55 10.59
N TRP A 158 -11.80 7.68 11.58
CA TRP A 158 -12.47 7.76 12.89
C TRP A 158 -11.77 8.70 13.87
N ALA A 159 -10.57 9.18 13.54
CA ALA A 159 -9.88 10.16 14.35
C ALA A 159 -10.69 11.48 14.42
N PRO A 160 -10.84 12.10 15.59
CA PRO A 160 -11.45 13.42 15.69
C PRO A 160 -10.74 14.45 14.81
N ARG A 161 -11.46 15.41 14.27
CA ARG A 161 -10.89 16.51 13.48
C ARG A 161 -9.80 17.24 14.28
N GLY A 162 -8.63 17.41 13.71
CA GLY A 162 -7.45 17.97 14.38
C GLY A 162 -6.59 16.95 15.13
N ALA A 163 -6.95 15.66 15.10
CA ALA A 163 -6.22 14.59 15.78
C ALA A 163 -5.52 13.61 14.80
N LEU A 164 -5.47 13.91 13.52
CA LEU A 164 -4.80 13.05 12.52
C LEU A 164 -3.30 12.93 12.81
N THR A 165 -2.67 13.97 13.35
CA THR A 165 -1.27 13.95 13.79
C THR A 165 -1.02 12.86 14.84
N ASN A 166 -1.99 12.55 15.72
CA ASN A 166 -1.85 11.46 16.69
C ASN A 166 -1.81 10.09 15.99
N VAL A 167 -2.56 9.92 14.91
CA VAL A 167 -2.49 8.71 14.08
C VAL A 167 -1.10 8.61 13.46
N ALA A 168 -0.55 9.71 12.92
CA ALA A 168 0.79 9.73 12.38
C ALA A 168 1.85 9.36 13.43
N ILE A 169 1.76 9.93 14.63
CA ILE A 169 2.67 9.64 15.74
C ILE A 169 2.65 8.15 16.11
N ASN A 170 1.48 7.56 16.23
CA ASN A 170 1.33 6.20 16.76
C ASN A 170 1.51 5.10 15.70
N ARG A 171 1.22 5.38 14.44
CA ARG A 171 1.13 4.36 13.38
C ARG A 171 2.22 4.46 12.30
N MET A 172 3.02 5.56 12.26
CA MET A 172 4.04 5.73 11.20
C MET A 172 5.10 4.63 11.23
N ARG A 173 5.53 4.17 12.40
CA ARG A 173 6.51 3.08 12.54
C ARG A 173 6.00 1.80 11.88
N GLU A 174 4.74 1.47 12.09
CA GLU A 174 4.08 0.32 11.49
C GLU A 174 3.96 0.45 9.98
N LEU A 175 3.53 1.63 9.48
CA LEU A 175 3.47 1.92 8.05
C LEU A 175 4.84 1.76 7.37
N ARG A 176 5.90 2.25 8.01
CA ARG A 176 7.28 2.10 7.49
C ARG A 176 7.76 0.66 7.55
N GLY A 177 7.44 -0.04 8.63
CA GLY A 177 7.76 -1.46 8.78
C GLY A 177 7.15 -2.32 7.69
N SER A 178 5.94 -1.98 7.24
CA SER A 178 5.23 -2.71 6.18
C SER A 178 5.87 -2.62 4.79
N LEU A 179 6.79 -1.67 4.57
CA LEU A 179 7.54 -1.53 3.34
C LEU A 179 8.78 -2.43 3.27
N ILE A 180 9.20 -2.99 4.41
CA ILE A 180 10.31 -3.92 4.45
C ILE A 180 9.83 -5.23 3.85
N TYR A 181 10.57 -5.73 2.85
CA TYR A 181 10.29 -7.03 2.26
C TYR A 181 10.39 -8.13 3.33
N THR A 182 9.26 -8.46 3.90
CA THR A 182 9.07 -9.74 4.56
C THR A 182 8.63 -10.69 3.45
N ARG A 183 9.30 -11.83 3.32
CA ARG A 183 8.93 -12.88 2.39
C ARG A 183 7.40 -13.08 2.50
N GLU A 184 6.64 -12.39 1.62
CA GLU A 184 5.20 -12.63 1.55
C GLU A 184 5.07 -14.12 1.29
N PRO A 185 4.33 -14.88 2.12
CA PRO A 185 4.15 -16.29 1.85
C PRO A 185 3.57 -16.35 0.44
N LEU A 186 4.36 -16.88 -0.50
CA LEU A 186 3.85 -17.27 -1.80
C LEU A 186 2.60 -18.08 -1.48
N VAL A 187 1.44 -17.64 -1.97
CA VAL A 187 0.21 -18.41 -1.81
C VAL A 187 0.56 -19.81 -2.29
N TYR A 188 0.77 -20.72 -1.34
CA TYR A 188 1.03 -22.11 -1.67
C TYR A 188 -0.23 -22.60 -2.37
N ASN A 189 -0.18 -22.62 -3.69
CA ASN A 189 -1.20 -23.30 -4.46
C ASN A 189 -0.86 -24.79 -4.41
N PRO A 190 -1.60 -25.60 -3.61
CA PRO A 190 -1.33 -27.02 -3.49
C PRO A 190 -1.50 -27.78 -4.81
N TRP A 191 -2.10 -27.14 -5.82
CA TRP A 191 -2.27 -27.66 -7.16
C TRP A 191 -1.10 -27.36 -8.10
N LEU A 192 -0.18 -26.47 -7.69
CA LEU A 192 1.08 -26.26 -8.40
C LEU A 192 2.10 -27.25 -7.84
N ALA A 193 2.43 -28.27 -8.61
CA ALA A 193 3.45 -29.23 -8.23
C ALA A 193 4.75 -28.53 -7.84
N PRO A 194 5.48 -29.01 -6.81
CA PRO A 194 6.78 -28.48 -6.45
C PRO A 194 7.70 -28.52 -7.70
N GLY A 195 8.13 -27.36 -8.17
CA GLY A 195 8.99 -27.22 -9.35
C GLY A 195 8.34 -26.53 -10.56
N GLN A 196 7.03 -26.28 -10.56
CA GLN A 196 6.34 -25.59 -11.67
C GLN A 196 6.17 -24.07 -11.43
N THR A 197 6.88 -23.48 -10.50
CA THR A 197 6.85 -22.03 -10.25
C THR A 197 7.75 -21.21 -11.20
N SER A 198 8.42 -21.84 -12.14
CA SER A 198 9.07 -21.09 -13.20
C SER A 198 8.04 -20.76 -14.29
N VAL A 199 7.39 -19.63 -14.18
CA VAL A 199 6.84 -18.98 -15.36
C VAL A 199 8.02 -18.87 -16.33
N PRO A 200 7.98 -19.52 -17.51
CA PRO A 200 9.09 -19.42 -18.45
C PRO A 200 9.30 -17.95 -18.75
N VAL A 201 10.44 -17.42 -18.32
CA VAL A 201 10.81 -16.04 -18.65
C VAL A 201 10.84 -15.98 -20.19
N PRO A 202 10.10 -15.03 -20.80
CA PRO A 202 10.14 -14.88 -22.25
C PRO A 202 11.59 -14.76 -22.70
N ASN A 203 11.96 -15.50 -23.72
CA ASN A 203 13.31 -15.39 -24.28
C ASN A 203 13.48 -13.98 -24.86
N LEU A 204 14.29 -13.17 -24.21
CA LEU A 204 14.56 -11.78 -24.59
C LEU A 204 15.68 -11.66 -25.65
N ASP A 205 16.17 -12.78 -26.19
CA ASP A 205 17.17 -12.75 -27.27
C ASP A 205 16.57 -12.11 -28.54
N ASP A 206 17.10 -10.97 -28.93
CA ASP A 206 16.66 -10.20 -30.10
C ASP A 206 16.60 -11.04 -31.37
N ARG A 207 17.42 -12.09 -31.48
CA ARG A 207 17.41 -13.03 -32.63
C ARG A 207 16.11 -13.83 -32.72
N CYS A 208 15.36 -13.94 -31.64
CA CYS A 208 14.07 -14.64 -31.56
C CYS A 208 12.88 -13.78 -31.93
N TRP A 209 13.10 -12.49 -32.13
CA TRP A 209 12.08 -11.55 -32.54
C TRP A 209 12.35 -10.99 -33.92
N ASP A 210 11.33 -10.72 -34.68
CA ASP A 210 11.48 -10.03 -35.98
C ASP A 210 11.42 -8.50 -35.76
N LYS A 211 11.67 -7.75 -36.84
CA LYS A 211 11.63 -6.28 -36.81
C LYS A 211 10.25 -5.68 -36.47
N LYS A 212 9.20 -6.51 -36.51
CA LYS A 212 7.82 -6.15 -36.20
C LYS A 212 7.41 -6.58 -34.77
N GLY A 213 8.34 -7.17 -34.00
CA GLY A 213 8.05 -7.67 -32.64
C GLY A 213 7.33 -9.02 -32.62
N ALA A 214 7.31 -9.78 -33.74
CA ALA A 214 6.70 -11.10 -33.75
C ALA A 214 7.75 -12.19 -33.42
N TRP A 215 7.32 -13.21 -32.69
CA TRP A 215 8.14 -14.35 -32.30
C TRP A 215 8.48 -15.24 -33.50
N ARG A 216 9.75 -15.65 -33.63
CA ARG A 216 10.21 -16.52 -34.68
C ARG A 216 10.13 -17.99 -34.30
N LYS A 217 9.41 -18.82 -35.07
CA LYS A 217 9.21 -20.26 -34.83
C LYS A 217 10.50 -21.05 -34.56
N ARG A 218 11.64 -20.61 -35.08
CA ARG A 218 12.95 -21.26 -34.85
C ARG A 218 13.42 -21.22 -33.39
N CYS A 219 12.85 -20.35 -32.61
CA CYS A 219 13.15 -20.15 -31.19
C CYS A 219 12.14 -20.85 -30.28
N ASP A 220 11.19 -21.58 -30.81
CA ASP A 220 10.29 -22.36 -30.01
C ASP A 220 11.09 -23.37 -29.16
N PRO A 221 10.81 -23.46 -27.82
CA PRO A 221 11.45 -24.49 -27.01
C PRO A 221 11.11 -25.84 -27.59
N LYS A 222 12.14 -26.61 -27.94
CA LYS A 222 11.94 -27.99 -28.40
C LYS A 222 11.20 -28.74 -27.31
N ARG A 223 10.02 -29.26 -27.65
CA ARG A 223 9.26 -30.17 -26.79
C ARG A 223 10.03 -31.44 -26.51
#